data_b517ca83ed50b0755df2fa394def0ece
#
_entry.id   b517ca83ed50b0755df2fa394def0ece
#
_cell.length_a   1.000
_cell.length_b   1.000
_cell.length_c   1.000
_cell.angle_alpha   90.00
_cell.angle_beta   90.00
_cell.angle_gamma   90.00
#
_symmetry.space_group_name_H-M   'P 1'
#
loop_
_entity.id
_entity.type
_entity.pdbx_description
1 polymer ?
#
loop_
_entity_poly.entity_id
_entity_poly.type
_entity_poly.pdbx_seq_one_letter_code
_entity_poly.pdbx_strand_id
1 'polypeptide(L)'
;MALSLREKNDVPVGLIQTAVEGTPVKAWCSEETIRHMGFYTDELEKCKNEDYVLCTQKIEIEREKYWMKKADQSFDQRTDSFYKISIPGIWKGNMRDFCGTVLLEKKFFITEEQVVTPAEILMGAFTDADKIYINGICCGSSYDRYASRIYPVAPGILRAGENVVCIHLYVFRGRGGAMPGKQYGIRFKKGKERWLDLSGTWDAQIRKQMEYLPEKTFFNYMASAMFNGMISPVSPYKICAVIYYQGESDVGHPNRYALEFRALVNDWRKSWKEKQLPIIYVQLAGFSDGNIKKQGTQWAEFREVQRQAMEIENTAMVQAYDVGEYNDLHPMDKKALGMRAALAVHKLVYGEKEECTGPQVRKIRLDRDKRVYAVFDQPLQTGSKKDGCELVSEVELRKANGDYKRAYVTVDGNEICAWL
;
A
#
# COMPACT_ATOMS: atom_id res chain seq x y z
N MET A 1 -0.05 -10.30 -17.54
CA MET A 1 -1.01 -9.75 -18.52
C MET A 1 -0.47 -9.83 -19.95
N ALA A 2 0.50 -9.00 -20.36
CA ALA A 2 0.95 -8.96 -21.78
C ALA A 2 1.36 -10.32 -22.36
N LEU A 3 2.09 -11.14 -21.61
CA LEU A 3 2.45 -12.50 -22.04
C LEU A 3 1.21 -13.37 -22.29
N SER A 4 0.24 -13.34 -21.37
CA SER A 4 -1.01 -14.10 -21.51
C SER A 4 -1.82 -13.66 -22.75
N LEU A 5 -1.91 -12.34 -22.98
CA LEU A 5 -2.59 -11.81 -24.18
C LEU A 5 -1.90 -12.24 -25.46
N ARG A 6 -0.56 -12.18 -25.50
CA ARG A 6 0.20 -12.60 -26.68
C ARG A 6 0.06 -14.09 -26.95
N GLU A 7 0.16 -14.93 -25.92
CA GLU A 7 0.06 -16.38 -26.05
C GLU A 7 -1.31 -16.83 -26.56
N LYS A 8 -2.39 -16.17 -26.12
CA LYS A 8 -3.75 -16.54 -26.51
C LYS A 8 -4.15 -15.97 -27.88
N ASN A 9 -3.73 -14.76 -28.24
CA ASN A 9 -4.22 -14.07 -29.44
C ASN A 9 -3.18 -13.99 -30.56
N ASP A 10 -1.96 -14.45 -30.33
CA ASP A 10 -0.84 -14.38 -31.29
C ASP A 10 -0.61 -12.98 -31.88
N VAL A 11 -0.72 -11.94 -31.06
CA VAL A 11 -0.53 -10.55 -31.44
C VAL A 11 0.56 -9.88 -30.63
N PRO A 12 1.37 -8.97 -31.20
CA PRO A 12 2.30 -8.14 -30.43
C PRO A 12 1.54 -7.27 -29.41
N VAL A 13 2.05 -7.20 -28.18
CA VAL A 13 1.47 -6.35 -27.12
C VAL A 13 2.50 -5.33 -26.68
N GLY A 14 2.22 -4.06 -26.95
CA GLY A 14 2.97 -2.92 -26.44
C GLY A 14 2.37 -2.44 -25.10
N LEU A 15 3.23 -1.95 -24.22
CA LEU A 15 2.82 -1.37 -22.93
C LEU A 15 3.36 0.07 -22.84
N ILE A 16 2.47 1.00 -22.48
CA ILE A 16 2.84 2.37 -22.08
C ILE A 16 2.61 2.46 -20.58
N GLN A 17 3.66 2.73 -19.82
CA GLN A 17 3.57 2.88 -18.38
C GLN A 17 3.57 4.35 -18.00
N THR A 18 2.45 4.79 -17.39
CA THR A 18 2.27 6.11 -16.79
C THR A 18 1.80 5.90 -15.37
N ALA A 19 2.74 5.79 -14.42
CA ALA A 19 2.40 5.48 -13.04
C ALA A 19 3.35 6.23 -12.08
N VAL A 20 2.75 6.87 -11.07
CA VAL A 20 3.45 7.50 -9.95
C VAL A 20 2.72 7.10 -8.67
N GLU A 21 3.43 6.46 -7.77
CA GLU A 21 2.86 5.95 -6.52
C GLU A 21 2.27 7.06 -5.65
N GLY A 22 1.23 6.73 -4.89
CA GLY A 22 0.59 7.63 -3.92
C GLY A 22 -0.22 8.78 -4.52
N THR A 23 -0.28 8.93 -5.84
CA THR A 23 -1.02 10.02 -6.47
C THR A 23 -2.53 9.85 -6.37
N PRO A 24 -3.29 10.89 -5.96
CA PRO A 24 -4.75 10.85 -5.90
C PRO A 24 -5.38 10.94 -7.29
N VAL A 25 -6.64 10.52 -7.42
CA VAL A 25 -7.37 10.53 -8.69
C VAL A 25 -7.41 11.89 -9.38
N LYS A 26 -7.53 12.99 -8.60
CA LYS A 26 -7.53 14.36 -9.12
C LYS A 26 -6.30 14.73 -9.95
N ALA A 27 -5.15 14.14 -9.63
CA ALA A 27 -3.91 14.41 -10.35
C ALA A 27 -3.95 13.88 -11.80
N TRP A 28 -4.79 12.90 -12.07
CA TRP A 28 -4.95 12.21 -13.35
C TRP A 28 -6.09 12.74 -14.22
N CYS A 29 -6.82 13.76 -13.75
CA CYS A 29 -7.87 14.43 -14.50
C CYS A 29 -7.33 15.66 -15.23
N SER A 30 -7.86 15.98 -16.43
CA SER A 30 -7.52 17.19 -17.14
C SER A 30 -7.96 18.45 -16.39
N GLU A 31 -7.35 19.59 -16.72
CA GLU A 31 -7.73 20.89 -16.14
C GLU A 31 -9.21 21.24 -16.42
N GLU A 32 -9.71 20.88 -17.61
CA GLU A 32 -11.11 21.08 -17.95
C GLU A 32 -12.02 20.28 -17.01
N THR A 33 -11.70 19.02 -16.78
CA THR A 33 -12.44 18.15 -15.86
C THR A 33 -12.38 18.66 -14.43
N ILE A 34 -11.21 19.09 -13.96
CA ILE A 34 -11.02 19.68 -12.62
C ILE A 34 -11.90 20.93 -12.45
N ARG A 35 -11.90 21.84 -13.43
CA ARG A 35 -12.75 23.05 -13.38
C ARG A 35 -14.24 22.71 -13.40
N HIS A 36 -14.62 21.71 -14.18
CA HIS A 36 -16.02 21.26 -14.25
C HIS A 36 -16.51 20.66 -12.92
N MET A 37 -15.66 19.89 -12.24
CA MET A 37 -15.96 19.34 -10.92
C MET A 37 -16.01 20.41 -9.81
N GLY A 38 -15.20 21.49 -9.94
CA GLY A 38 -15.17 22.62 -9.01
C GLY A 38 -14.45 22.37 -7.67
N PHE A 39 -13.98 21.15 -7.39
CA PHE A 39 -13.41 20.82 -6.07
C PHE A 39 -11.99 21.32 -5.84
N TYR A 40 -11.17 21.48 -6.91
CA TYR A 40 -9.73 21.71 -6.82
C TYR A 40 -9.26 22.89 -7.69
N THR A 41 -10.16 23.78 -8.06
CA THR A 41 -9.84 24.89 -8.96
C THR A 41 -8.79 25.82 -8.39
N ASP A 42 -8.89 26.17 -7.09
CA ASP A 42 -7.92 27.04 -6.43
C ASP A 42 -6.54 26.39 -6.35
N GLU A 43 -6.49 25.09 -6.07
CA GLU A 43 -5.25 24.30 -6.06
C GLU A 43 -4.61 24.30 -7.45
N LEU A 44 -5.40 24.04 -8.48
CA LEU A 44 -4.95 24.04 -9.88
C LEU A 44 -4.36 25.40 -10.27
N GLU A 45 -5.08 26.49 -10.04
CA GLU A 45 -4.61 27.84 -10.42
C GLU A 45 -3.35 28.23 -9.62
N LYS A 46 -3.28 27.88 -8.35
CA LYS A 46 -2.09 28.13 -7.54
C LYS A 46 -0.86 27.36 -8.06
N CYS A 47 -1.02 26.10 -8.45
CA CYS A 47 0.06 25.27 -8.97
C CYS A 47 0.50 25.62 -10.39
N LYS A 48 -0.27 26.42 -11.12
CA LYS A 48 0.12 27.01 -12.42
C LYS A 48 1.12 28.17 -12.27
N ASN A 49 1.25 28.74 -11.08
CA ASN A 49 2.26 29.75 -10.81
C ASN A 49 3.62 29.09 -10.60
N GLU A 50 4.49 29.19 -11.60
CA GLU A 50 5.81 28.58 -11.60
C GLU A 50 6.69 29.09 -10.44
N ASP A 51 6.65 30.41 -10.17
CA ASP A 51 7.40 31.00 -9.06
C ASP A 51 6.96 30.42 -7.71
N TYR A 52 5.65 30.21 -7.51
CA TYR A 52 5.14 29.56 -6.31
C TYR A 52 5.69 28.13 -6.16
N VAL A 53 5.67 27.33 -7.24
CA VAL A 53 6.15 25.95 -7.23
C VAL A 53 7.64 25.91 -6.92
N LEU A 54 8.45 26.66 -7.66
CA LEU A 54 9.90 26.68 -7.50
C LEU A 54 10.33 27.19 -6.12
N CYS A 55 9.71 28.28 -5.66
CA CYS A 55 10.00 28.85 -4.33
C CYS A 55 9.65 27.85 -3.22
N THR A 56 8.48 27.22 -3.28
CA THR A 56 8.06 26.21 -2.29
C THR A 56 9.04 25.04 -2.26
N GLN A 57 9.37 24.46 -3.42
CA GLN A 57 10.32 23.36 -3.50
C GLN A 57 11.69 23.73 -2.92
N LYS A 58 12.21 24.92 -3.23
CA LYS A 58 13.50 25.39 -2.72
C LYS A 58 13.49 25.49 -1.20
N ILE A 59 12.47 26.13 -0.62
CA ILE A 59 12.35 26.30 0.82
C ILE A 59 12.27 24.93 1.53
N GLU A 60 11.48 24.00 0.97
CA GLU A 60 11.30 22.67 1.56
C GLU A 60 12.56 21.82 1.47
N ILE A 61 13.29 21.89 0.36
CA ILE A 61 14.59 21.20 0.18
C ILE A 61 15.62 21.74 1.18
N GLU A 62 15.72 23.06 1.34
CA GLU A 62 16.65 23.69 2.26
C GLU A 62 16.32 23.34 3.72
N ARG A 63 15.02 23.34 4.08
CA ARG A 63 14.54 22.94 5.41
C ARG A 63 14.90 21.49 5.73
N GLU A 64 14.64 20.56 4.79
CA GLU A 64 14.97 19.15 4.97
C GLU A 64 16.49 18.94 5.10
N LYS A 65 17.29 19.53 4.20
CA LYS A 65 18.77 19.46 4.29
C LYS A 65 19.29 19.96 5.63
N TYR A 66 18.75 21.06 6.13
CA TYR A 66 19.13 21.59 7.42
C TYR A 66 18.77 20.64 8.56
N TRP A 67 17.54 20.10 8.53
CA TRP A 67 17.07 19.14 9.53
C TRP A 67 17.94 17.86 9.51
N MET A 68 18.18 17.28 8.35
CA MET A 68 18.99 16.07 8.19
C MET A 68 20.43 16.27 8.60
N LYS A 69 21.05 17.40 8.27
CA LYS A 69 22.41 17.73 8.73
C LYS A 69 22.50 17.74 10.26
N LYS A 70 21.54 18.38 10.95
CA LYS A 70 21.50 18.39 12.41
C LYS A 70 21.23 17.00 13.00
N ALA A 71 20.40 16.22 12.34
CA ALA A 71 20.06 14.86 12.73
C ALA A 71 21.28 13.94 12.62
N ASP A 72 21.98 13.93 11.50
CA ASP A 72 23.19 13.11 11.30
C ASP A 72 24.28 13.46 12.32
N GLN A 73 24.54 14.73 12.54
CA GLN A 73 25.53 15.21 13.56
C GLN A 73 25.19 14.77 14.99
N SER A 74 23.93 14.47 15.28
CA SER A 74 23.54 14.04 16.62
C SER A 74 24.04 12.64 16.99
N PHE A 75 24.31 11.79 16.00
CA PHE A 75 24.81 10.44 16.25
C PHE A 75 26.29 10.39 16.63
N ASP A 76 27.04 11.46 16.36
CA ASP A 76 28.44 11.59 16.78
C ASP A 76 28.57 11.92 18.27
N GLN A 77 27.50 12.38 18.91
CA GLN A 77 27.51 12.76 20.33
C GLN A 77 27.25 11.49 21.17
N ARG A 78 28.12 11.23 22.15
CA ARG A 78 27.91 10.18 23.15
C ARG A 78 27.01 10.68 24.25
N THR A 79 26.02 9.89 24.65
CA THR A 79 25.24 10.07 25.87
C THR A 79 25.16 8.72 26.58
N ASP A 80 25.14 8.71 27.92
CA ASP A 80 25.19 7.49 28.72
C ASP A 80 23.79 6.96 29.11
N SER A 81 22.74 7.65 28.68
CA SER A 81 21.36 7.30 29.08
C SER A 81 20.69 6.37 28.06
N PHE A 82 20.62 5.09 28.38
CA PHE A 82 19.86 4.11 27.63
C PHE A 82 18.54 3.80 28.32
N TYR A 83 17.52 3.53 27.54
CA TYR A 83 16.25 2.98 27.98
C TYR A 83 15.86 1.79 27.10
N LYS A 84 14.94 0.95 27.59
CA LYS A 84 14.52 -0.23 26.85
C LYS A 84 13.26 0.05 26.06
N ILE A 85 13.25 -0.40 24.81
CA ILE A 85 12.07 -0.40 23.96
C ILE A 85 11.81 -1.78 23.39
N SER A 86 10.59 -2.01 22.94
CA SER A 86 10.24 -3.24 22.21
C SER A 86 10.20 -3.01 20.72
N ILE A 87 10.82 -3.91 19.96
CA ILE A 87 10.70 -4.00 18.51
C ILE A 87 10.08 -5.36 18.16
N PRO A 88 8.98 -5.40 17.39
CA PRO A 88 8.21 -4.26 16.88
C PRO A 88 7.43 -3.50 17.96
N GLY A 89 7.11 -2.26 17.67
CA GLY A 89 6.28 -1.41 18.52
C GLY A 89 6.30 0.05 18.09
N ILE A 90 5.11 0.65 18.04
CA ILE A 90 4.95 2.09 17.81
C ILE A 90 4.95 2.79 19.18
N TRP A 91 5.68 3.88 19.29
CA TRP A 91 5.83 4.61 20.54
C TRP A 91 4.51 5.23 21.01
N LYS A 92 4.33 5.22 22.32
CA LYS A 92 3.13 5.70 23.03
C LYS A 92 3.53 6.67 24.15
N GLY A 93 2.54 7.22 24.82
CA GLY A 93 2.77 8.14 25.95
C GLY A 93 3.60 9.34 25.54
N ASN A 94 4.60 9.70 26.35
CA ASN A 94 5.47 10.86 26.13
C ASN A 94 6.31 10.81 24.84
N MET A 95 6.52 9.60 24.30
CA MET A 95 7.25 9.41 23.04
C MET A 95 6.36 9.50 21.80
N ARG A 96 5.03 9.57 21.95
CA ARG A 96 4.10 9.59 20.82
C ARG A 96 4.37 10.73 19.84
N ASP A 97 4.62 11.91 20.37
CA ASP A 97 4.80 13.13 19.57
C ASP A 97 6.28 13.55 19.48
N PHE A 98 7.20 12.65 19.86
CA PHE A 98 8.62 12.87 19.76
C PHE A 98 9.03 13.02 18.30
N CYS A 99 9.78 14.08 18.00
CA CYS A 99 10.49 14.31 16.75
C CYS A 99 11.98 14.43 17.04
N GLY A 100 12.82 13.81 16.21
CA GLY A 100 14.26 13.83 16.42
C GLY A 100 14.94 12.52 16.03
N THR A 101 16.05 12.25 16.69
CA THR A 101 16.91 11.10 16.40
C THR A 101 17.06 10.18 17.60
N VAL A 102 16.99 8.89 17.33
CA VAL A 102 17.15 7.82 18.33
C VAL A 102 18.12 6.78 17.79
N LEU A 103 19.12 6.43 18.61
CA LEU A 103 19.97 5.28 18.36
C LEU A 103 19.32 4.05 19.00
N LEU A 104 19.18 2.97 18.21
CA LEU A 104 18.72 1.69 18.68
C LEU A 104 19.85 0.67 18.55
N GLU A 105 20.09 -0.13 19.58
CA GLU A 105 21.13 -1.14 19.56
C GLU A 105 20.63 -2.47 20.11
N LYS A 106 21.10 -3.55 19.51
CA LYS A 106 20.89 -4.92 20.02
C LYS A 106 22.09 -5.79 19.73
N LYS A 107 22.55 -6.52 20.75
CA LYS A 107 23.55 -7.57 20.63
C LYS A 107 22.90 -8.88 20.19
N PHE A 108 23.58 -9.62 19.34
CA PHE A 108 23.17 -10.94 18.88
C PHE A 108 24.39 -11.83 18.64
N PHE A 109 24.20 -13.14 18.59
CA PHE A 109 25.27 -14.12 18.46
C PHE A 109 25.16 -14.87 17.14
N ILE A 110 26.29 -15.10 16.49
CA ILE A 110 26.42 -15.80 15.20
C ILE A 110 27.39 -16.97 15.38
N THR A 111 27.04 -18.13 14.83
CA THR A 111 27.93 -19.31 14.78
C THR A 111 28.93 -19.19 13.63
N GLU A 112 30.03 -19.98 13.67
CA GLU A 112 31.00 -20.03 12.58
C GLU A 112 30.37 -20.46 11.25
N GLU A 113 29.43 -21.41 11.27
CA GLU A 113 28.66 -21.83 10.08
C GLU A 113 27.85 -20.67 9.46
N GLN A 114 27.25 -19.83 10.30
CA GLN A 114 26.44 -18.69 9.86
C GLN A 114 27.29 -17.56 9.27
N VAL A 115 28.53 -17.37 9.75
CA VAL A 115 29.45 -16.32 9.23
C VAL A 115 29.71 -16.46 7.73
N VAL A 116 29.89 -17.68 7.25
CA VAL A 116 30.20 -17.98 5.85
C VAL A 116 28.96 -18.15 4.98
N THR A 117 27.77 -18.06 5.58
CA THR A 117 26.50 -18.27 4.90
C THR A 117 25.95 -16.93 4.40
N PRO A 118 25.59 -16.81 3.11
CA PRO A 118 24.94 -15.59 2.61
C PRO A 118 23.68 -15.27 3.40
N ALA A 119 23.57 -14.03 3.85
CA ALA A 119 22.52 -13.58 4.73
C ALA A 119 21.88 -12.27 4.25
N GLU A 120 20.67 -12.03 4.69
CA GLU A 120 19.93 -10.77 4.53
C GLU A 120 19.41 -10.34 5.91
N ILE A 121 19.55 -9.05 6.22
CA ILE A 121 18.90 -8.48 7.38
C ILE A 121 17.52 -7.95 6.98
N LEU A 122 16.49 -8.40 7.72
CA LEU A 122 15.10 -7.96 7.58
C LEU A 122 14.76 -7.14 8.82
N MET A 123 14.41 -5.89 8.64
CA MET A 123 14.12 -4.97 9.75
C MET A 123 12.76 -4.28 9.56
N GLY A 124 11.77 -5.03 9.07
CA GLY A 124 10.40 -4.59 8.94
C GLY A 124 10.27 -3.21 8.26
N ALA A 125 9.62 -2.29 8.94
CA ALA A 125 9.53 -0.89 8.53
C ALA A 125 9.61 0.02 9.76
N PHE A 126 10.29 1.15 9.65
CA PHE A 126 10.43 2.15 10.72
C PHE A 126 9.78 3.48 10.32
N THR A 127 9.30 4.20 11.29
CA THR A 127 8.76 5.55 11.11
C THR A 127 9.79 6.56 11.62
N ASP A 128 10.32 7.49 10.80
CA ASP A 128 10.01 7.76 9.38
C ASP A 128 11.13 7.28 8.45
N ALA A 129 12.39 7.41 8.87
CA ALA A 129 13.59 7.04 8.13
C ALA A 129 14.61 6.35 9.04
N ASP A 130 15.48 5.56 8.44
CA ASP A 130 16.51 4.83 9.18
C ASP A 130 17.79 4.58 8.36
N LYS A 131 18.88 4.32 9.08
CA LYS A 131 20.12 3.72 8.55
C LYS A 131 20.48 2.53 9.45
N ILE A 132 20.69 1.36 8.87
CA ILE A 132 20.92 0.10 9.58
C ILE A 132 22.38 -0.31 9.44
N TYR A 133 23.02 -0.57 10.57
CA TYR A 133 24.42 -0.95 10.65
C TYR A 133 24.55 -2.32 11.35
N ILE A 134 25.49 -3.13 10.91
CA ILE A 134 25.99 -4.30 11.66
C ILE A 134 27.48 -4.10 11.89
N ASN A 135 27.93 -4.19 13.13
CA ASN A 135 29.31 -3.99 13.54
C ASN A 135 29.93 -2.68 13.01
N GLY A 136 29.13 -1.62 12.93
CA GLY A 136 29.55 -0.29 12.43
C GLY A 136 29.53 -0.15 10.91
N ILE A 137 29.22 -1.19 10.16
CA ILE A 137 29.16 -1.17 8.68
C ILE A 137 27.68 -1.01 8.24
N CYS A 138 27.42 0.01 7.43
CA CYS A 138 26.07 0.28 6.93
C CYS A 138 25.62 -0.83 5.97
N CYS A 139 24.49 -1.46 6.28
CA CYS A 139 23.85 -2.47 5.44
C CYS A 139 22.82 -1.87 4.49
N GLY A 140 22.18 -0.76 4.89
CA GLY A 140 21.16 -0.09 4.09
C GLY A 140 20.51 1.06 4.80
N SER A 141 19.70 1.82 4.08
CA SER A 141 18.91 2.94 4.59
C SER A 141 17.60 3.09 3.85
N SER A 142 16.62 3.68 4.48
CA SER A 142 15.34 4.02 3.85
C SER A 142 14.80 5.33 4.42
N TYR A 143 14.20 6.13 3.54
CA TYR A 143 13.46 7.36 3.87
C TYR A 143 11.95 7.18 3.63
N ASP A 144 11.52 5.96 3.34
CA ASP A 144 10.13 5.59 3.15
C ASP A 144 9.62 4.83 4.38
N ARG A 145 8.61 5.38 5.05
CA ARG A 145 8.02 4.82 6.27
C ARG A 145 7.27 3.49 6.07
N TYR A 146 6.96 3.12 4.82
CA TYR A 146 6.19 1.91 4.50
C TYR A 146 7.05 0.80 3.90
N ALA A 147 8.16 1.16 3.24
CA ALA A 147 9.02 0.20 2.57
C ALA A 147 9.61 -0.82 3.54
N SER A 148 9.58 -2.08 3.17
CA SER A 148 10.23 -3.15 3.93
C SER A 148 11.76 -3.04 3.82
N ARG A 149 12.45 -3.08 4.98
CA ARG A 149 13.92 -3.05 5.06
C ARG A 149 14.44 -4.46 4.88
N ILE A 150 14.89 -4.79 3.67
CA ILE A 150 15.50 -6.07 3.34
C ILE A 150 16.83 -5.77 2.65
N TYR A 151 17.93 -5.96 3.35
CA TYR A 151 19.26 -5.63 2.85
C TYR A 151 20.17 -6.85 2.86
N PRO A 152 20.97 -7.08 1.79
CA PRO A 152 21.98 -8.11 1.81
C PRO A 152 23.07 -7.74 2.83
N VAL A 153 23.51 -8.73 3.60
CA VAL A 153 24.67 -8.59 4.49
C VAL A 153 25.93 -9.00 3.72
N ALA A 154 26.83 -8.04 3.48
CA ALA A 154 28.04 -8.31 2.73
C ALA A 154 28.98 -9.28 3.48
N PRO A 155 29.75 -10.12 2.77
CA PRO A 155 30.73 -11.01 3.41
C PRO A 155 31.71 -10.24 4.30
N GLY A 156 32.04 -10.80 5.45
CA GLY A 156 32.97 -10.20 6.42
C GLY A 156 32.35 -9.20 7.40
N ILE A 157 31.05 -8.86 7.27
CA ILE A 157 30.36 -8.02 8.25
C ILE A 157 30.05 -8.80 9.52
N LEU A 158 29.52 -10.03 9.38
CA LEU A 158 29.22 -10.91 10.51
C LEU A 158 30.51 -11.56 11.05
N ARG A 159 30.59 -11.73 12.38
CA ARG A 159 31.69 -12.37 13.07
C ARG A 159 31.14 -13.53 13.92
N ALA A 160 31.89 -14.59 14.09
CA ALA A 160 31.56 -15.63 15.06
C ALA A 160 31.54 -15.03 16.47
N GLY A 161 30.53 -15.41 17.24
CA GLY A 161 30.29 -14.83 18.56
C GLY A 161 29.40 -13.59 18.53
N GLU A 162 29.71 -12.62 19.38
CA GLU A 162 28.90 -11.41 19.57
C GLU A 162 29.02 -10.44 18.40
N ASN A 163 27.86 -9.99 17.92
CA ASN A 163 27.69 -8.93 16.93
C ASN A 163 26.73 -7.86 17.47
N VAL A 164 26.75 -6.67 16.91
CA VAL A 164 25.87 -5.57 17.26
C VAL A 164 25.16 -5.06 16.02
N VAL A 165 23.85 -5.03 16.07
CA VAL A 165 23.04 -4.26 15.11
C VAL A 165 22.71 -2.91 15.72
N CYS A 166 22.90 -1.85 14.94
CA CYS A 166 22.66 -0.48 15.32
C CYS A 166 21.76 0.19 14.27
N ILE A 167 20.75 0.93 14.72
CA ILE A 167 19.83 1.67 13.85
C ILE A 167 19.86 3.13 14.23
N HIS A 168 20.21 3.97 13.29
CA HIS A 168 20.00 5.42 13.35
C HIS A 168 18.58 5.68 12.89
N LEU A 169 17.67 5.96 13.83
CA LEU A 169 16.27 6.21 13.55
C LEU A 169 15.99 7.72 13.53
N TYR A 170 15.32 8.18 12.48
CA TYR A 170 14.92 9.57 12.29
C TYR A 170 13.39 9.63 12.34
N VAL A 171 12.87 10.38 13.29
CA VAL A 171 11.42 10.58 13.47
C VAL A 171 11.09 12.03 13.14
N PHE A 172 10.41 12.23 12.02
CA PHE A 172 10.13 13.57 11.50
C PHE A 172 8.86 14.18 12.10
N ARG A 173 7.84 13.34 12.37
CA ARG A 173 6.47 13.79 12.61
C ARG A 173 5.76 13.04 13.74
N GLY A 174 6.50 12.53 14.70
CA GLY A 174 5.95 11.73 15.80
C GLY A 174 5.56 10.31 15.39
N ARG A 175 5.00 9.55 16.34
CA ARG A 175 4.65 8.14 16.21
C ARG A 175 5.81 7.28 15.70
N GLY A 176 7.03 7.58 16.19
CA GLY A 176 8.21 6.80 15.90
C GLY A 176 8.07 5.35 16.33
N GLY A 177 8.95 4.49 15.81
CA GLY A 177 9.02 3.09 16.18
C GLY A 177 9.07 2.15 14.99
N ALA A 178 8.88 0.86 15.28
CA ALA A 178 8.96 -0.24 14.33
C ALA A 178 7.56 -0.84 14.11
N MET A 179 7.16 -1.02 12.86
CA MET A 179 5.82 -1.45 12.48
C MET A 179 5.53 -2.87 12.94
N PRO A 180 4.43 -3.11 13.70
CA PRO A 180 4.00 -4.45 14.08
C PRO A 180 3.65 -5.33 12.86
N GLY A 181 3.76 -6.67 13.03
CA GLY A 181 3.40 -7.64 12.01
C GLY A 181 4.42 -7.81 10.88
N LYS A 182 5.57 -7.14 10.94
CA LYS A 182 6.71 -7.34 10.05
C LYS A 182 7.79 -8.22 10.70
N GLN A 183 8.70 -8.74 9.89
CA GLN A 183 9.83 -9.57 10.34
C GLN A 183 11.02 -8.69 10.75
N TYR A 184 11.65 -9.02 11.89
CA TYR A 184 12.83 -8.35 12.43
C TYR A 184 13.88 -9.39 12.76
N GLY A 185 14.89 -9.56 11.91
CA GLY A 185 15.89 -10.61 12.08
C GLY A 185 16.86 -10.75 10.94
N ILE A 186 17.67 -11.80 10.98
CA ILE A 186 18.60 -12.15 9.92
C ILE A 186 18.16 -13.50 9.32
N ARG A 187 18.03 -13.50 7.99
CA ARG A 187 17.72 -14.68 7.20
C ARG A 187 18.96 -15.21 6.51
N PHE A 188 19.32 -16.45 6.80
CA PHE A 188 20.42 -17.17 6.14
C PHE A 188 19.89 -18.00 4.99
N LYS A 189 20.60 -17.97 3.84
CA LYS A 189 20.18 -18.71 2.62
C LYS A 189 20.41 -20.22 2.72
N LYS A 190 21.29 -20.66 3.62
CA LYS A 190 21.65 -22.08 3.86
C LYS A 190 21.77 -22.35 5.36
N GLY A 191 21.94 -23.62 5.73
CA GLY A 191 22.15 -24.06 7.13
C GLY A 191 20.89 -24.60 7.79
N LYS A 192 21.04 -25.12 9.02
CA LYS A 192 19.92 -25.68 9.82
C LYS A 192 19.04 -24.57 10.38
N GLU A 193 19.65 -23.53 10.94
CA GLU A 193 18.94 -22.37 11.47
C GLU A 193 18.99 -21.24 10.44
N ARG A 194 17.88 -21.08 9.71
CA ARG A 194 17.78 -20.09 8.64
C ARG A 194 17.26 -18.73 9.09
N TRP A 195 16.81 -18.62 10.33
CA TRP A 195 16.24 -17.40 10.88
C TRP A 195 16.83 -17.11 12.27
N LEU A 196 17.38 -15.92 12.43
CA LEU A 196 17.78 -15.36 13.71
C LEU A 196 16.85 -14.20 14.04
N ASP A 197 16.03 -14.37 15.07
CA ASP A 197 15.09 -13.34 15.50
C ASP A 197 15.79 -12.21 16.25
N LEU A 198 15.56 -10.97 15.82
CA LEU A 198 16.01 -9.75 16.46
C LEU A 198 14.87 -8.97 17.11
N SER A 199 13.66 -9.48 17.12
CA SER A 199 12.53 -8.87 17.82
C SER A 199 12.76 -8.84 19.35
N GLY A 200 11.84 -8.20 20.08
CA GLY A 200 11.88 -8.09 21.53
C GLY A 200 12.54 -6.81 22.03
N THR A 201 13.30 -6.91 23.12
CA THR A 201 13.88 -5.75 23.82
C THR A 201 15.15 -5.24 23.13
N TRP A 202 15.21 -3.94 22.91
CA TRP A 202 16.35 -3.20 22.38
C TRP A 202 16.78 -2.09 23.34
N ASP A 203 18.06 -1.75 23.30
CA ASP A 203 18.59 -0.54 23.91
C ASP A 203 18.31 0.65 23.01
N ALA A 204 17.77 1.71 23.56
CA ALA A 204 17.44 2.95 22.85
C ALA A 204 18.06 4.15 23.54
N GLN A 205 18.52 5.09 22.74
CA GLN A 205 19.11 6.34 23.23
C GLN A 205 18.60 7.51 22.39
N ILE A 206 17.92 8.46 23.04
CA ILE A 206 17.57 9.72 22.39
C ILE A 206 18.88 10.49 22.13
N ARG A 207 19.18 10.73 20.87
CA ARG A 207 20.35 11.51 20.46
C ARG A 207 20.03 12.98 20.42
N LYS A 208 18.88 13.35 19.87
CA LYS A 208 18.46 14.74 19.80
C LYS A 208 16.95 14.84 19.62
N GLN A 209 16.32 15.66 20.44
CA GLN A 209 14.98 16.14 20.16
C GLN A 209 15.06 17.29 19.16
N MET A 210 14.19 17.29 18.17
CA MET A 210 14.16 18.24 17.08
C MET A 210 12.74 18.74 16.84
N GLU A 211 12.64 19.84 16.10
CA GLU A 211 11.35 20.34 15.67
C GLU A 211 10.70 19.39 14.66
N TYR A 212 9.37 19.40 14.62
CA TYR A 212 8.58 18.72 13.62
C TYR A 212 9.04 19.14 12.21
N LEU A 213 9.30 18.15 11.34
CA LEU A 213 9.63 18.38 9.95
C LEU A 213 8.35 18.25 9.11
N PRO A 214 7.75 19.35 8.62
CA PRO A 214 6.57 19.29 7.77
C PRO A 214 6.79 18.43 6.53
N GLU A 215 5.73 17.80 6.06
CA GLU A 215 5.77 17.10 4.78
C GLU A 215 6.11 18.05 3.64
N LYS A 216 6.75 17.51 2.61
CA LYS A 216 6.94 18.22 1.36
C LYS A 216 5.63 18.34 0.62
N THR A 217 5.51 19.39 -0.15
CA THR A 217 4.43 19.52 -1.13
C THR A 217 4.72 18.62 -2.32
N PHE A 218 3.95 17.56 -2.47
CA PHE A 218 4.04 16.69 -3.63
C PHE A 218 3.27 17.30 -4.80
N PHE A 219 3.92 18.15 -5.60
CA PHE A 219 3.29 18.82 -6.74
C PHE A 219 2.74 17.85 -7.78
N ASN A 220 3.31 16.66 -7.88
CA ASN A 220 2.78 15.57 -8.70
C ASN A 220 1.44 15.00 -8.17
N TYR A 221 1.04 15.30 -6.91
CA TYR A 221 -0.26 14.92 -6.35
C TYR A 221 -1.34 16.00 -6.56
N MET A 222 -0.94 17.18 -7.07
CA MET A 222 -1.85 18.28 -7.27
C MET A 222 -2.74 18.06 -8.50
N ALA A 223 -3.86 18.76 -8.53
CA ALA A 223 -4.85 18.65 -9.60
C ALA A 223 -4.21 18.77 -11.00
N SER A 224 -4.51 17.84 -11.88
CA SER A 224 -4.04 17.74 -13.27
C SER A 224 -2.55 17.50 -13.47
N ALA A 225 -1.74 17.42 -12.42
CA ALA A 225 -0.29 17.32 -12.56
C ALA A 225 0.14 16.09 -13.36
N MET A 226 -0.41 14.93 -13.04
CA MET A 226 -0.12 13.68 -13.73
C MET A 226 -0.78 13.61 -15.12
N PHE A 227 -1.98 14.18 -15.26
CA PHE A 227 -2.61 14.27 -16.56
C PHE A 227 -1.74 15.08 -17.54
N ASN A 228 -1.31 16.28 -17.15
CA ASN A 228 -0.51 17.14 -17.99
C ASN A 228 0.87 16.53 -18.31
N GLY A 229 1.53 15.93 -17.31
CA GLY A 229 2.89 15.40 -17.47
C GLY A 229 2.97 14.01 -18.11
N MET A 230 1.94 13.18 -17.98
CA MET A 230 2.02 11.76 -18.34
C MET A 230 0.89 11.28 -19.26
N ILE A 231 -0.33 11.76 -19.12
CA ILE A 231 -1.47 11.30 -19.92
C ILE A 231 -1.59 12.09 -21.20
N SER A 232 -1.59 13.42 -21.14
CA SER A 232 -1.69 14.29 -22.32
C SER A 232 -0.62 13.98 -23.38
N PRO A 233 0.66 13.76 -23.06
CA PRO A 233 1.69 13.43 -24.05
C PRO A 233 1.48 12.08 -24.74
N VAL A 234 0.82 11.09 -24.10
CA VAL A 234 0.60 9.76 -24.68
C VAL A 234 -0.77 9.60 -25.34
N SER A 235 -1.70 10.51 -25.09
CA SER A 235 -3.05 10.43 -25.65
C SER A 235 -3.13 10.44 -27.19
N PRO A 236 -2.13 10.95 -27.97
CA PRO A 236 -2.12 10.79 -29.42
C PRO A 236 -1.89 9.34 -29.90
N TYR A 237 -1.32 8.46 -29.05
CA TYR A 237 -1.11 7.06 -29.43
C TYR A 237 -2.41 6.28 -29.25
N LYS A 238 -2.77 5.48 -30.25
CA LYS A 238 -3.92 4.56 -30.14
C LYS A 238 -3.61 3.46 -29.14
N ILE A 239 -4.53 3.23 -28.22
CA ILE A 239 -4.47 2.15 -27.23
C ILE A 239 -5.75 1.33 -27.29
N CYS A 240 -5.70 0.07 -26.90
CA CYS A 240 -6.87 -0.83 -26.89
C CYS A 240 -7.55 -0.86 -25.51
N ALA A 241 -6.85 -0.59 -24.44
CA ALA A 241 -7.39 -0.53 -23.08
C ALA A 241 -6.46 0.23 -22.13
N VAL A 242 -7.01 0.66 -21.01
CA VAL A 242 -6.27 1.22 -19.87
C VAL A 242 -6.34 0.21 -18.72
N ILE A 243 -5.21 -0.01 -18.03
CA ILE A 243 -5.15 -0.68 -16.74
C ILE A 243 -4.86 0.36 -15.67
N TYR A 244 -5.82 0.60 -14.79
CA TYR A 244 -5.75 1.64 -13.77
C TYR A 244 -5.67 1.03 -12.37
N TYR A 245 -4.58 1.27 -11.64
CA TYR A 245 -4.41 0.78 -10.28
C TYR A 245 -4.07 1.94 -9.37
N GLN A 246 -5.06 2.44 -8.66
CA GLN A 246 -4.97 3.62 -7.82
C GLN A 246 -6.13 3.61 -6.80
N GLY A 247 -5.99 4.34 -5.68
CA GLY A 247 -7.10 4.59 -4.76
C GLY A 247 -6.66 4.85 -3.33
N GLU A 248 -5.48 4.43 -2.91
CA GLU A 248 -5.01 4.46 -1.53
C GLU A 248 -5.04 5.87 -0.91
N SER A 249 -4.67 6.87 -1.69
CA SER A 249 -4.68 8.29 -1.27
C SER A 249 -6.08 8.89 -1.17
N ASP A 250 -7.08 8.23 -1.71
CA ASP A 250 -8.46 8.72 -1.76
C ASP A 250 -9.40 7.99 -0.76
N VAL A 251 -8.89 7.00 -0.02
CA VAL A 251 -9.67 6.18 0.94
C VAL A 251 -10.44 7.02 1.96
N GLY A 252 -9.88 8.17 2.38
CA GLY A 252 -10.56 9.08 3.30
C GLY A 252 -11.82 9.77 2.74
N HIS A 253 -12.07 9.69 1.42
CA HIS A 253 -13.15 10.41 0.73
C HIS A 253 -13.89 9.55 -0.29
N PRO A 254 -14.49 8.40 0.08
CA PRO A 254 -15.06 7.44 -0.87
C PRO A 254 -16.14 8.03 -1.77
N ASN A 255 -17.04 8.86 -1.24
CA ASN A 255 -18.11 9.49 -2.03
C ASN A 255 -17.55 10.46 -3.09
N ARG A 256 -16.47 11.17 -2.78
CA ARG A 256 -15.80 12.05 -3.74
C ARG A 256 -15.12 11.24 -4.82
N TYR A 257 -14.43 10.18 -4.44
CA TYR A 257 -13.77 9.26 -5.38
C TYR A 257 -14.76 8.70 -6.42
N ALA A 258 -15.99 8.35 -6.02
CA ALA A 258 -17.01 7.88 -6.96
C ALA A 258 -17.27 8.87 -8.10
N LEU A 259 -17.36 10.16 -7.77
CA LEU A 259 -17.56 11.23 -8.76
C LEU A 259 -16.31 11.45 -9.61
N GLU A 260 -15.16 11.54 -8.97
CA GLU A 260 -13.88 11.80 -9.61
C GLU A 260 -13.46 10.65 -10.55
N PHE A 261 -13.66 9.40 -10.15
CA PHE A 261 -13.34 8.25 -11.01
C PHE A 261 -14.23 8.20 -12.25
N ARG A 262 -15.53 8.47 -12.11
CA ARG A 262 -16.44 8.60 -13.26
C ARG A 262 -16.03 9.74 -14.19
N ALA A 263 -15.63 10.87 -13.61
CA ALA A 263 -15.15 12.02 -14.38
C ALA A 263 -13.84 11.69 -15.12
N LEU A 264 -12.88 11.00 -14.45
CA LEU A 264 -11.64 10.52 -15.03
C LEU A 264 -11.89 9.59 -16.22
N VAL A 265 -12.78 8.61 -16.10
CA VAL A 265 -13.11 7.69 -17.21
C VAL A 265 -13.61 8.45 -18.43
N ASN A 266 -14.52 9.41 -18.23
CA ASN A 266 -15.05 10.23 -19.32
C ASN A 266 -14.00 11.14 -19.94
N ASP A 267 -13.15 11.72 -19.10
CA ASP A 267 -12.05 12.60 -19.48
C ASP A 267 -11.02 11.86 -20.35
N TRP A 268 -10.60 10.69 -19.94
CA TRP A 268 -9.65 9.88 -20.70
C TRP A 268 -10.26 9.40 -22.02
N ARG A 269 -11.52 8.97 -22.04
CA ARG A 269 -12.23 8.65 -23.27
C ARG A 269 -12.30 9.83 -24.24
N LYS A 270 -12.49 11.05 -23.72
CA LYS A 270 -12.44 12.28 -24.50
C LYS A 270 -11.03 12.54 -25.04
N SER A 271 -10.01 12.38 -24.22
CA SER A 271 -8.59 12.62 -24.56
C SER A 271 -8.10 11.68 -25.66
N TRP A 272 -8.47 10.40 -25.62
CA TRP A 272 -8.19 9.43 -26.67
C TRP A 272 -9.17 9.46 -27.86
N LYS A 273 -10.22 10.30 -27.79
CA LYS A 273 -11.30 10.36 -28.79
C LYS A 273 -11.97 9.01 -29.04
N GLU A 274 -11.99 8.16 -28.01
CA GLU A 274 -12.55 6.82 -28.05
C GLU A 274 -13.60 6.68 -26.95
N LYS A 275 -14.89 6.83 -27.30
CA LYS A 275 -16.00 6.84 -26.34
C LYS A 275 -16.16 5.51 -25.57
N GLN A 276 -15.73 4.44 -26.19
CA GLN A 276 -15.83 3.07 -25.63
C GLN A 276 -14.47 2.55 -25.17
N LEU A 277 -13.47 3.41 -24.96
CA LEU A 277 -12.17 2.95 -24.46
C LEU A 277 -12.35 2.10 -23.19
N PRO A 278 -11.95 0.83 -23.22
CA PRO A 278 -12.04 -0.05 -22.06
C PRO A 278 -11.15 0.43 -20.93
N ILE A 279 -11.73 0.59 -19.73
CA ILE A 279 -10.98 0.93 -18.51
C ILE A 279 -11.07 -0.25 -17.55
N ILE A 280 -9.96 -0.93 -17.35
CA ILE A 280 -9.83 -2.02 -16.40
C ILE A 280 -9.16 -1.45 -15.15
N TYR A 281 -9.81 -1.52 -14.01
CA TYR A 281 -9.25 -0.97 -12.79
C TYR A 281 -9.11 -2.01 -11.69
N VAL A 282 -8.10 -1.85 -10.85
CA VAL A 282 -7.80 -2.77 -9.76
C VAL A 282 -8.45 -2.24 -8.49
N GLN A 283 -9.28 -3.06 -7.87
CA GLN A 283 -9.81 -2.81 -6.53
C GLN A 283 -8.67 -2.89 -5.52
N LEU A 284 -8.64 -2.01 -4.53
CA LEU A 284 -7.61 -2.02 -3.49
C LEU A 284 -7.54 -3.37 -2.78
N ALA A 285 -6.33 -3.82 -2.49
CA ALA A 285 -6.07 -5.00 -1.66
C ALA A 285 -6.60 -4.81 -0.23
N GLY A 286 -6.71 -5.89 0.52
CA GLY A 286 -6.98 -5.80 1.95
C GLY A 286 -5.82 -5.11 2.67
N PHE A 287 -6.13 -4.14 3.54
CA PHE A 287 -5.13 -3.44 4.32
C PHE A 287 -5.66 -3.01 5.68
N SER A 288 -4.82 -3.17 6.71
CA SER A 288 -5.05 -2.61 8.04
C SER A 288 -3.72 -2.20 8.68
N ASP A 289 -3.64 -0.99 9.18
CA ASP A 289 -2.47 -0.51 9.93
C ASP A 289 -2.44 -0.97 11.41
N GLY A 290 -3.29 -1.94 11.76
CA GLY A 290 -3.47 -2.43 13.13
C GLY A 290 -4.39 -1.58 14.00
N ASN A 291 -4.90 -0.45 13.51
CA ASN A 291 -5.91 0.39 14.17
C ASN A 291 -7.33 -0.01 13.75
N ILE A 292 -7.68 -1.25 13.99
CA ILE A 292 -8.94 -1.89 13.56
C ILE A 292 -10.20 -1.06 13.90
N LYS A 293 -10.19 -0.28 14.99
CA LYS A 293 -11.35 0.49 15.42
C LYS A 293 -11.69 1.74 14.61
N LYS A 294 -10.73 2.31 13.86
CA LYS A 294 -10.94 3.55 13.09
C LYS A 294 -10.87 3.39 11.57
N GLN A 295 -10.09 2.46 11.07
CA GLN A 295 -9.84 2.30 9.62
C GLN A 295 -10.61 1.15 8.99
N GLY A 296 -11.11 0.19 9.76
CA GLY A 296 -11.74 -1.01 9.22
C GLY A 296 -12.95 -0.76 8.33
N THR A 297 -13.73 0.32 8.56
CA THR A 297 -14.88 0.65 7.72
C THR A 297 -14.50 1.46 6.49
N GLN A 298 -13.60 2.44 6.59
CA GLN A 298 -13.26 3.33 5.47
C GLN A 298 -12.65 2.58 4.29
N TRP A 299 -11.75 1.62 4.55
CA TRP A 299 -11.14 0.81 3.49
C TRP A 299 -12.16 -0.09 2.80
N ALA A 300 -13.06 -0.70 3.56
CA ALA A 300 -14.13 -1.51 3.03
C ALA A 300 -15.18 -0.67 2.26
N GLU A 301 -15.53 0.50 2.78
CA GLU A 301 -16.42 1.46 2.12
C GLU A 301 -15.83 1.95 0.79
N PHE A 302 -14.54 2.25 0.76
CA PHE A 302 -13.86 2.65 -0.46
C PHE A 302 -13.84 1.53 -1.52
N ARG A 303 -13.55 0.30 -1.10
CA ARG A 303 -13.63 -0.87 -1.99
C ARG A 303 -15.02 -1.11 -2.54
N GLU A 304 -16.05 -0.85 -1.74
CA GLU A 304 -17.45 -0.92 -2.21
C GLU A 304 -17.73 0.16 -3.27
N VAL A 305 -17.23 1.37 -3.10
CA VAL A 305 -17.32 2.42 -4.13
C VAL A 305 -16.61 2.00 -5.43
N GLN A 306 -15.44 1.38 -5.32
CA GLN A 306 -14.77 0.81 -6.50
C GLN A 306 -15.61 -0.30 -7.15
N ARG A 307 -16.29 -1.15 -6.37
CA ARG A 307 -17.20 -2.16 -6.91
C ARG A 307 -18.37 -1.53 -7.66
N GLN A 308 -18.99 -0.48 -7.11
CA GLN A 308 -20.08 0.24 -7.75
C GLN A 308 -19.66 0.90 -9.06
N ALA A 309 -18.40 1.24 -9.24
CA ALA A 309 -17.88 1.80 -10.49
C ALA A 309 -17.98 0.82 -11.68
N MET A 310 -18.26 -0.48 -11.48
CA MET A 310 -18.60 -1.43 -12.56
C MET A 310 -19.90 -1.08 -13.30
N GLU A 311 -20.73 -0.17 -12.75
CA GLU A 311 -21.90 0.37 -13.46
C GLU A 311 -21.51 1.33 -14.60
N ILE A 312 -20.26 1.78 -14.65
CA ILE A 312 -19.76 2.58 -15.77
C ILE A 312 -19.55 1.66 -16.96
N GLU A 313 -20.24 1.97 -18.05
CA GLU A 313 -20.17 1.16 -19.27
C GLU A 313 -18.73 0.94 -19.72
N ASN A 314 -18.43 -0.25 -20.22
CA ASN A 314 -17.13 -0.67 -20.73
C ASN A 314 -15.97 -0.49 -19.71
N THR A 315 -16.28 -0.80 -18.45
CA THR A 315 -15.28 -0.94 -17.38
C THR A 315 -15.28 -2.36 -16.81
N ALA A 316 -14.16 -2.78 -16.25
CA ALA A 316 -14.07 -4.03 -15.50
C ALA A 316 -13.18 -3.86 -14.27
N MET A 317 -13.59 -4.48 -13.17
CA MET A 317 -12.84 -4.46 -11.91
C MET A 317 -12.01 -5.73 -11.75
N VAL A 318 -10.74 -5.58 -11.48
CA VAL A 318 -9.83 -6.65 -11.06
C VAL A 318 -9.78 -6.68 -9.54
N GLN A 319 -10.19 -7.76 -8.94
CA GLN A 319 -10.14 -7.94 -7.50
C GLN A 319 -8.71 -8.18 -7.01
N ALA A 320 -8.32 -7.52 -5.92
CA ALA A 320 -6.99 -7.65 -5.30
C ALA A 320 -7.07 -8.04 -3.81
N TYR A 321 -8.24 -8.37 -3.30
CA TYR A 321 -8.46 -8.62 -1.88
C TYR A 321 -7.58 -9.75 -1.31
N ASP A 322 -7.39 -10.80 -2.07
CA ASP A 322 -6.75 -12.06 -1.69
C ASP A 322 -5.26 -12.15 -2.08
N VAL A 323 -4.69 -11.11 -2.68
CA VAL A 323 -3.31 -11.14 -3.22
C VAL A 323 -2.31 -10.32 -2.43
N GLY A 324 -2.75 -9.73 -1.32
CA GLY A 324 -1.94 -8.88 -0.43
C GLY A 324 -1.84 -9.42 0.99
N GLU A 325 -0.91 -8.86 1.74
CA GLU A 325 -0.82 -9.05 3.18
C GLU A 325 -1.65 -7.99 3.89
N TYR A 326 -2.29 -8.34 5.01
CA TYR A 326 -3.22 -7.45 5.72
C TYR A 326 -2.60 -6.11 6.17
N ASN A 327 -1.28 -6.04 6.30
CA ASN A 327 -0.53 -4.88 6.77
C ASN A 327 0.46 -4.33 5.73
N ASP A 328 0.25 -4.64 4.45
CA ASP A 328 1.04 -4.13 3.34
C ASP A 328 0.14 -3.54 2.25
N LEU A 329 0.37 -2.27 1.94
CA LEU A 329 -0.35 -1.58 0.85
C LEU A 329 -0.01 -2.13 -0.53
N HIS A 330 1.14 -2.83 -0.66
CA HIS A 330 1.71 -3.26 -1.91
C HIS A 330 1.61 -4.78 -2.06
N PRO A 331 0.49 -5.33 -2.59
CA PRO A 331 0.32 -6.76 -2.74
C PRO A 331 1.47 -7.38 -3.55
N MET A 332 2.07 -8.43 -3.01
CA MET A 332 3.25 -9.07 -3.62
C MET A 332 2.88 -9.95 -4.83
N ASP A 333 1.70 -10.52 -4.88
CA ASP A 333 1.26 -11.38 -6.01
C ASP A 333 0.80 -10.56 -7.22
N LYS A 334 1.74 -9.89 -7.86
CA LYS A 334 1.49 -9.14 -9.10
C LYS A 334 1.15 -10.04 -10.28
N LYS A 335 1.53 -11.33 -10.23
CA LYS A 335 1.19 -12.30 -11.27
C LYS A 335 -0.31 -12.56 -11.30
N ALA A 336 -0.94 -12.82 -10.16
CA ALA A 336 -2.38 -13.02 -10.08
C ALA A 336 -3.14 -11.81 -10.61
N LEU A 337 -2.75 -10.59 -10.21
CA LEU A 337 -3.36 -9.35 -10.72
C LEU A 337 -3.20 -9.22 -12.23
N GLY A 338 -2.01 -9.51 -12.76
CA GLY A 338 -1.75 -9.49 -14.20
C GLY A 338 -2.60 -10.50 -14.99
N MET A 339 -2.83 -11.68 -14.44
CA MET A 339 -3.70 -12.70 -15.07
C MET A 339 -5.17 -12.26 -15.06
N ARG A 340 -5.65 -11.74 -13.94
CA ARG A 340 -7.03 -11.19 -13.83
C ARG A 340 -7.25 -10.00 -14.78
N ALA A 341 -6.26 -9.12 -14.91
CA ALA A 341 -6.32 -8.03 -15.88
C ALA A 341 -6.35 -8.55 -17.32
N ALA A 342 -5.65 -9.65 -17.63
CA ALA A 342 -5.74 -10.29 -18.95
C ALA A 342 -7.16 -10.79 -19.25
N LEU A 343 -7.83 -11.46 -18.30
CA LEU A 343 -9.22 -11.88 -18.44
C LEU A 343 -10.15 -10.70 -18.74
N ALA A 344 -9.96 -9.57 -18.03
CA ALA A 344 -10.75 -8.37 -18.28
C ALA A 344 -10.51 -7.78 -19.69
N VAL A 345 -9.26 -7.81 -20.18
CA VAL A 345 -8.95 -7.43 -21.57
C VAL A 345 -9.62 -8.37 -22.55
N HIS A 346 -9.55 -9.69 -22.34
CA HIS A 346 -10.23 -10.66 -23.19
C HIS A 346 -11.73 -10.39 -23.29
N LYS A 347 -12.39 -10.09 -22.17
CA LYS A 347 -13.82 -9.77 -22.16
C LYS A 347 -14.13 -8.46 -22.88
N LEU A 348 -13.44 -7.35 -22.53
CA LEU A 348 -13.80 -6.01 -23.01
C LEU A 348 -13.24 -5.66 -24.39
N VAL A 349 -12.07 -6.18 -24.76
CA VAL A 349 -11.40 -5.86 -26.04
C VAL A 349 -11.67 -6.91 -27.09
N TYR A 350 -11.63 -8.20 -26.70
CA TYR A 350 -11.81 -9.31 -27.65
C TYR A 350 -13.24 -9.89 -27.66
N GLY A 351 -14.12 -9.41 -26.77
CA GLY A 351 -15.52 -9.85 -26.73
C GLY A 351 -15.74 -11.28 -26.24
N GLU A 352 -14.78 -11.83 -25.51
CA GLU A 352 -14.88 -13.18 -24.95
C GLU A 352 -15.92 -13.25 -23.83
N LYS A 353 -16.55 -14.42 -23.67
CA LYS A 353 -17.63 -14.64 -22.69
C LYS A 353 -17.10 -15.01 -21.29
N GLU A 354 -15.78 -15.13 -21.11
CA GLU A 354 -15.20 -15.53 -19.84
C GLU A 354 -15.48 -14.48 -18.75
N GLU A 355 -15.81 -14.95 -17.55
CA GLU A 355 -15.99 -14.05 -16.40
C GLU A 355 -14.64 -13.51 -15.92
N CYS A 356 -14.55 -12.20 -15.78
CA CYS A 356 -13.34 -11.51 -15.35
C CYS A 356 -13.42 -10.96 -13.93
N THR A 357 -14.58 -11.05 -13.28
CA THR A 357 -14.82 -10.66 -11.89
C THR A 357 -15.41 -11.83 -11.11
N GLY A 358 -15.11 -11.93 -9.84
CA GLY A 358 -15.75 -12.90 -8.96
C GLY A 358 -17.25 -12.64 -8.75
N PRO A 359 -17.97 -13.54 -8.07
CA PRO A 359 -19.40 -13.44 -7.81
C PRO A 359 -19.77 -12.10 -7.17
N GLN A 360 -20.83 -11.46 -7.69
CA GLN A 360 -21.33 -10.18 -7.20
C GLN A 360 -22.63 -10.38 -6.43
N VAL A 361 -22.75 -9.72 -5.27
CA VAL A 361 -24.01 -9.70 -4.50
C VAL A 361 -25.08 -8.98 -5.28
N ARG A 362 -26.21 -9.65 -5.53
CA ARG A 362 -27.39 -9.11 -6.21
C ARG A 362 -28.50 -8.71 -5.25
N LYS A 363 -28.59 -9.43 -4.14
CA LYS A 363 -29.66 -9.19 -3.16
C LYS A 363 -29.18 -9.55 -1.76
N ILE A 364 -29.54 -8.73 -0.80
CA ILE A 364 -29.39 -9.02 0.63
C ILE A 364 -30.80 -9.03 1.23
N ARG A 365 -31.09 -10.02 2.07
CA ARG A 365 -32.34 -10.12 2.82
C ARG A 365 -32.07 -10.52 4.27
N LEU A 366 -32.89 -10.05 5.16
CA LEU A 366 -32.93 -10.42 6.58
C LEU A 366 -34.22 -11.23 6.80
N ASP A 367 -34.12 -12.40 7.41
CA ASP A 367 -35.28 -13.19 7.76
C ASP A 367 -35.80 -12.88 9.18
N ARG A 368 -36.90 -13.57 9.58
CA ARG A 368 -37.55 -13.42 10.90
C ARG A 368 -36.63 -13.90 12.04
N ASP A 369 -35.75 -14.86 11.77
CA ASP A 369 -34.77 -15.44 12.70
C ASP A 369 -33.49 -14.62 12.80
N LYS A 370 -33.48 -13.41 12.21
CA LYS A 370 -32.34 -12.49 12.18
C LYS A 370 -31.13 -13.06 11.44
N ARG A 371 -31.33 -13.94 10.49
CA ARG A 371 -30.30 -14.42 9.57
C ARG A 371 -30.22 -13.51 8.35
N VAL A 372 -29.00 -13.20 7.94
CA VAL A 372 -28.71 -12.39 6.75
C VAL A 372 -28.39 -13.33 5.59
N TYR A 373 -29.11 -13.16 4.50
CA TYR A 373 -28.87 -13.90 3.26
C TYR A 373 -28.31 -12.97 2.20
N ALA A 374 -27.21 -13.35 1.58
CA ALA A 374 -26.64 -12.66 0.43
C ALA A 374 -26.69 -13.59 -0.79
N VAL A 375 -27.45 -13.17 -1.83
CA VAL A 375 -27.59 -13.91 -3.09
C VAL A 375 -26.64 -13.30 -4.12
N PHE A 376 -25.85 -14.16 -4.75
CA PHE A 376 -24.86 -13.80 -5.76
C PHE A 376 -25.35 -14.11 -7.17
N ASP A 377 -24.73 -13.49 -8.18
CA ASP A 377 -25.05 -13.71 -9.60
C ASP A 377 -24.43 -14.99 -10.17
N GLN A 378 -23.51 -15.61 -9.44
CA GLN A 378 -22.81 -16.82 -9.84
C GLN A 378 -22.76 -17.81 -8.68
N PRO A 379 -22.65 -19.13 -8.96
CA PRO A 379 -22.39 -20.12 -7.93
C PRO A 379 -21.09 -19.82 -7.19
N LEU A 380 -21.12 -20.02 -5.88
CA LEU A 380 -19.98 -19.82 -5.03
C LEU A 380 -19.16 -21.11 -4.95
N GLN A 381 -17.85 -20.99 -5.13
CA GLN A 381 -16.92 -22.07 -4.87
C GLN A 381 -16.29 -21.84 -3.49
N THR A 382 -16.55 -22.77 -2.59
CA THR A 382 -15.89 -22.77 -1.27
C THR A 382 -14.53 -23.46 -1.40
N GLY A 383 -13.49 -22.89 -0.78
CA GLY A 383 -12.19 -23.52 -0.67
C GLY A 383 -12.28 -24.85 0.09
N SER A 384 -11.21 -25.66 0.07
CA SER A 384 -11.15 -27.01 0.62
C SER A 384 -11.75 -27.10 2.03
N LYS A 385 -12.67 -28.06 2.19
CA LYS A 385 -13.28 -28.42 3.48
C LYS A 385 -12.19 -28.76 4.51
N LYS A 386 -12.14 -28.04 5.59
CA LYS A 386 -11.42 -28.44 6.77
C LYS A 386 -12.45 -28.90 7.80
N ASP A 387 -12.36 -30.17 8.23
CA ASP A 387 -13.25 -30.79 9.22
C ASP A 387 -14.75 -30.80 8.88
N GLY A 388 -15.08 -30.93 7.58
CA GLY A 388 -16.48 -31.05 7.13
C GLY A 388 -17.29 -29.76 7.10
N CYS A 389 -16.72 -28.64 7.54
CA CYS A 389 -17.35 -27.32 7.43
C CYS A 389 -16.76 -26.55 6.25
N GLU A 390 -17.62 -25.94 5.44
CA GLU A 390 -17.20 -25.02 4.39
C GLU A 390 -16.76 -23.70 5.01
N LEU A 391 -15.44 -23.42 4.98
CA LEU A 391 -14.90 -22.15 5.47
C LEU A 391 -15.11 -21.08 4.38
N VAL A 392 -16.19 -20.32 4.51
CA VAL A 392 -16.20 -18.97 3.93
C VAL A 392 -15.38 -18.09 4.87
N SER A 393 -14.25 -17.59 4.37
CA SER A 393 -13.39 -16.73 5.16
C SER A 393 -14.15 -15.44 5.51
N GLU A 394 -14.39 -15.25 6.81
CA GLU A 394 -14.62 -13.98 7.47
C GLU A 394 -15.81 -13.14 6.98
N VAL A 395 -17.02 -13.62 7.21
CA VAL A 395 -18.21 -12.77 7.24
C VAL A 395 -18.36 -12.20 8.64
N GLU A 396 -18.46 -10.89 8.73
CA GLU A 396 -18.75 -10.18 9.97
C GLU A 396 -20.11 -9.52 9.88
N LEU A 397 -20.89 -9.63 10.94
CA LEU A 397 -22.17 -8.97 11.08
C LEU A 397 -22.14 -7.96 12.23
N ARG A 398 -22.89 -6.88 12.08
CA ARG A 398 -23.04 -5.84 13.09
C ARG A 398 -24.53 -5.55 13.35
N LYS A 399 -24.92 -5.49 14.62
CA LYS A 399 -26.21 -4.88 15.01
C LYS A 399 -26.11 -3.35 14.83
N ALA A 400 -27.24 -2.67 14.64
CA ALA A 400 -27.28 -1.24 14.32
C ALA A 400 -26.35 -0.34 15.18
N ASN A 401 -26.21 -0.67 16.48
CA ASN A 401 -25.40 0.12 17.43
C ASN A 401 -24.29 -0.71 18.09
N GLY A 402 -23.81 -1.76 17.43
CA GLY A 402 -22.79 -2.67 17.97
C GLY A 402 -21.51 -2.72 17.17
N ASP A 403 -20.53 -3.44 17.69
CA ASP A 403 -19.29 -3.76 16.98
C ASP A 403 -19.51 -4.92 15.99
N TYR A 404 -18.70 -4.98 14.94
CA TYR A 404 -18.65 -6.13 14.03
C TYR A 404 -18.21 -7.39 14.79
N LYS A 405 -18.90 -8.49 14.53
CA LYS A 405 -18.61 -9.79 15.09
C LYS A 405 -18.57 -10.83 13.98
N ARG A 406 -17.64 -11.75 14.07
CA ARG A 406 -17.56 -12.90 13.17
C ARG A 406 -18.87 -13.68 13.20
N ALA A 407 -19.45 -13.92 12.02
CA ALA A 407 -20.69 -14.65 11.85
C ALA A 407 -20.45 -16.14 11.62
N TYR A 408 -21.44 -16.96 12.00
CA TYR A 408 -21.57 -18.30 11.47
C TYR A 408 -22.10 -18.20 10.04
N VAL A 409 -21.60 -19.06 9.15
CA VAL A 409 -21.91 -18.96 7.72
C VAL A 409 -22.19 -20.34 7.15
N THR A 410 -23.20 -20.41 6.30
CA THR A 410 -23.43 -21.55 5.39
C THR A 410 -23.51 -21.04 3.95
N VAL A 411 -23.09 -21.87 3.01
CA VAL A 411 -23.14 -21.59 1.58
C VAL A 411 -23.99 -22.67 0.89
N ASP A 412 -24.94 -22.23 0.07
CA ASP A 412 -25.75 -23.10 -0.76
C ASP A 412 -25.87 -22.51 -2.16
N GLY A 413 -25.24 -23.16 -3.13
CA GLY A 413 -25.21 -22.73 -4.51
C GLY A 413 -24.64 -21.30 -4.68
N ASN A 414 -25.51 -20.33 -4.90
CA ASN A 414 -25.17 -18.92 -5.05
C ASN A 414 -25.63 -18.04 -3.87
N GLU A 415 -25.96 -18.65 -2.75
CA GLU A 415 -26.44 -17.94 -1.55
C GLU A 415 -25.53 -18.19 -0.34
N ILE A 416 -25.24 -17.13 0.41
CA ILE A 416 -24.63 -17.19 1.74
C ILE A 416 -25.71 -16.86 2.77
N CYS A 417 -25.83 -17.71 3.80
CA CYS A 417 -26.60 -17.43 4.99
C CYS A 417 -25.65 -17.18 6.17
N ALA A 418 -25.77 -16.03 6.85
CA ALA A 418 -24.92 -15.63 7.97
C ALA A 418 -25.75 -15.21 9.19
N TRP A 419 -25.27 -15.57 10.43
CA TRP A 419 -25.92 -15.21 11.69
C TRP A 419 -24.91 -15.04 12.84
N LEU A 420 -25.32 -14.36 13.93
CA LEU A 420 -24.51 -14.14 15.15
C LEU A 420 -24.95 -15.05 16.28
#